data_1d40520f55c354cdd58f3dda343c30ad
#
_entry.id   1d40520f55c354cdd58f3dda343c30ad
#
_cell.length_a   1.000
_cell.length_b   1.000
_cell.length_c   1.000
_cell.angle_alpha   90.00
_cell.angle_beta   90.00
_cell.angle_gamma   90.00
#
_symmetry.space_group_name_H-M   'P 1'
#
loop_
_entity.id
_entity.type
_entity.pdbx_description
1 polymer ?
#
loop_
_entity_poly.entity_id
_entity_poly.type
_entity_poly.pdbx_seq_one_letter_code
_entity_poly.pdbx_strand_id
1 'polypeptide(L)'
;MHVTTTFTIDGHRIREYKGVVRGIIVRSPTIAQGILGGLKNIIGGKIGAYGEMCEQARKQAYDLLIEHAQGAGANAVVGLRYESSEVANSATEVLCYGTAVVIEPEPAPAR
;
A
#
# COMPACT_ATOMS: atom_id res chain seq x y z
N MET A 1 12.52 5.68 -1.89
CA MET A 1 12.27 4.29 -2.34
C MET A 1 11.44 4.32 -3.60
N HIS A 2 11.85 3.57 -4.60
CA HIS A 2 11.07 3.41 -5.82
C HIS A 2 9.95 2.40 -5.59
N VAL A 3 8.71 2.78 -5.91
CA VAL A 3 7.56 1.88 -5.78
C VAL A 3 6.76 1.93 -7.07
N THR A 4 6.46 0.76 -7.61
CA THR A 4 5.77 0.67 -8.89
C THR A 4 4.88 -0.58 -8.95
N THR A 5 3.83 -0.50 -9.74
CA THR A 5 2.98 -1.65 -10.04
C THR A 5 3.56 -2.52 -11.15
N THR A 6 4.57 -2.01 -11.88
CA THR A 6 5.29 -2.80 -12.89
C THR A 6 6.24 -3.77 -12.23
N PHE A 7 6.73 -4.74 -12.98
CA PHE A 7 7.67 -5.74 -12.46
C PHE A 7 9.12 -5.36 -12.72
N THR A 8 9.34 -4.29 -13.48
CA THR A 8 10.67 -3.76 -13.76
C THR A 8 10.65 -2.24 -13.61
N ILE A 9 11.82 -1.66 -13.46
CA ILE A 9 11.99 -0.21 -13.37
C ILE A 9 13.01 0.18 -14.45
N ASP A 10 12.57 1.04 -15.37
CA ASP A 10 13.39 1.48 -16.49
C ASP A 10 14.72 2.08 -16.00
N GLY A 11 15.78 1.74 -16.69
CA GLY A 11 17.11 2.25 -16.35
C GLY A 11 17.77 1.58 -15.14
N HIS A 12 17.10 0.59 -14.57
CA HIS A 12 17.56 -0.13 -13.40
C HIS A 12 17.47 -1.63 -13.61
N ARG A 13 18.30 -2.37 -12.91
CA ARG A 13 18.20 -3.83 -12.83
C ARG A 13 17.96 -4.26 -11.39
N ILE A 14 17.28 -5.37 -11.23
CA ILE A 14 17.09 -5.99 -9.92
C ILE A 14 18.34 -6.79 -9.60
N ARG A 15 19.06 -6.37 -8.56
CA ARG A 15 20.25 -7.08 -8.10
C ARG A 15 19.89 -8.20 -7.12
N GLU A 16 18.86 -7.98 -6.30
CA GLU A 16 18.49 -8.91 -5.25
C GLU A 16 17.00 -8.82 -4.96
N TYR A 17 16.39 -9.97 -4.77
CA TYR A 17 15.00 -10.07 -4.32
C TYR A 17 15.00 -10.27 -2.81
N LYS A 18 14.25 -9.43 -2.09
CA LYS A 18 14.10 -9.51 -0.64
C LYS A 18 12.83 -10.25 -0.21
N GLY A 19 11.96 -10.55 -1.16
CA GLY A 19 10.75 -11.29 -0.91
C GLY A 19 9.50 -10.44 -0.88
N VAL A 20 8.40 -11.07 -0.52
CA VAL A 20 7.10 -10.42 -0.45
C VAL A 20 7.02 -9.56 0.81
N VAL A 21 6.58 -8.34 0.62
CA VAL A 21 6.31 -7.40 1.72
C VAL A 21 4.87 -6.95 1.67
N ARG A 22 4.34 -6.53 2.81
CA ARG A 22 2.94 -6.14 2.91
C ARG A 22 2.72 -5.11 3.99
N GLY A 23 1.60 -4.39 3.86
CA GLY A 23 1.01 -3.59 4.91
C GLY A 23 -0.45 -3.95 5.02
N ILE A 24 -0.96 -4.16 6.22
CA ILE A 24 -2.34 -4.57 6.48
C ILE A 24 -2.95 -3.61 7.47
N ILE A 25 -4.15 -3.13 7.13
CA ILE A 25 -4.99 -2.34 8.02
C ILE A 25 -6.34 -3.03 8.11
N VAL A 26 -6.86 -3.15 9.31
CA VAL A 26 -8.21 -3.66 9.53
C VAL A 26 -9.07 -2.53 10.06
N ARG A 27 -10.20 -2.28 9.40
CA ARG A 27 -11.20 -1.32 9.82
C ARG A 27 -12.43 -2.07 10.30
N SER A 28 -12.89 -1.76 11.51
CA SER A 28 -14.08 -2.37 12.08
C SER A 28 -15.19 -1.34 12.19
N PRO A 29 -16.47 -1.79 12.30
CA PRO A 29 -17.58 -0.86 12.47
C PRO A 29 -17.43 0.01 13.71
N THR A 30 -16.86 -0.50 14.78
CA THR A 30 -16.67 0.24 16.03
C THR A 30 -15.74 1.43 15.83
N ILE A 31 -14.64 1.23 15.12
CA ILE A 31 -13.70 2.30 14.78
C ILE A 31 -14.32 3.21 13.72
N ALA A 32 -14.95 2.61 12.70
CA ALA A 32 -15.60 3.35 11.62
C ALA A 32 -16.77 4.18 12.13
N GLN A 33 -17.51 3.71 13.14
CA GLN A 33 -18.61 4.47 13.73
C GLN A 33 -18.16 5.76 14.39
N GLY A 34 -17.01 5.77 15.04
CA GLY A 34 -16.44 6.99 15.59
C GLY A 34 -16.15 8.03 14.50
N ILE A 35 -15.60 7.58 13.38
CA ILE A 35 -15.34 8.42 12.22
C ILE A 35 -16.65 8.76 11.49
N LEU A 36 -17.49 7.75 11.23
CA LEU A 36 -18.76 7.92 10.53
C LEU A 36 -19.75 8.74 11.34
N GLY A 37 -19.72 8.64 12.67
CA GLY A 37 -20.55 9.49 13.53
C GLY A 37 -20.31 10.97 13.29
N GLY A 38 -19.05 11.35 13.10
CA GLY A 38 -18.69 12.72 12.71
C GLY A 38 -19.10 13.05 11.28
N LEU A 39 -19.09 12.05 10.39
CA LEU A 39 -19.43 12.23 8.98
C LEU A 39 -20.92 12.25 8.70
N LYS A 40 -21.74 11.65 9.57
CA LYS A 40 -23.21 11.67 9.42
C LYS A 40 -23.78 13.08 9.41
N ASN A 41 -23.07 14.03 9.96
CA ASN A 41 -23.48 15.43 10.00
C ASN A 41 -23.08 16.20 8.74
N ILE A 42 -22.37 15.55 7.81
CA ILE A 42 -21.96 16.16 6.56
C ILE A 42 -22.99 15.80 5.49
N ILE A 43 -23.97 16.66 5.31
CA ILE A 43 -25.03 16.45 4.32
C ILE A 43 -24.44 16.69 2.93
N GLY A 44 -24.66 15.73 2.03
CA GLY A 44 -24.20 15.83 0.64
C GLY A 44 -22.74 15.47 0.42
N GLY A 45 -21.98 15.21 1.50
CA GLY A 45 -20.56 14.86 1.41
C GLY A 45 -20.26 13.38 1.66
N LYS A 46 -21.28 12.52 1.76
CA LYS A 46 -21.09 11.12 2.18
C LYS A 46 -20.13 10.34 1.27
N ILE A 47 -20.28 10.46 -0.03
CA ILE A 47 -19.41 9.73 -0.98
C ILE A 47 -17.98 10.25 -0.90
N GLY A 48 -17.81 11.57 -0.83
CA GLY A 48 -16.48 12.18 -0.66
C GLY A 48 -15.82 11.78 0.64
N ALA A 49 -16.60 11.75 1.74
CA ALA A 49 -16.08 11.34 3.05
C ALA A 49 -15.66 9.87 3.06
N TYR A 50 -16.42 8.98 2.44
CA TYR A 50 -16.03 7.59 2.30
C TYR A 50 -14.79 7.44 1.43
N GLY A 51 -14.67 8.25 0.37
CA GLY A 51 -13.48 8.28 -0.48
C GLY A 51 -12.23 8.65 0.32
N GLU A 52 -12.34 9.66 1.17
CA GLU A 52 -11.23 10.08 2.05
C GLU A 52 -10.84 8.97 3.03
N MET A 53 -11.83 8.28 3.62
CA MET A 53 -11.56 7.15 4.51
C MET A 53 -10.82 6.03 3.80
N CYS A 54 -11.23 5.70 2.58
CA CYS A 54 -10.57 4.69 1.78
C CYS A 54 -9.14 5.08 1.43
N GLU A 55 -8.93 6.35 1.07
CA GLU A 55 -7.59 6.87 0.79
C GLU A 55 -6.70 6.81 2.03
N GLN A 56 -7.21 7.16 3.19
CA GLN A 56 -6.46 7.07 4.45
C GLN A 56 -6.07 5.63 4.78
N ALA A 57 -7.01 4.69 4.62
CA ALA A 57 -6.73 3.29 4.88
C ALA A 57 -5.67 2.73 3.92
N ARG A 58 -5.76 3.09 2.65
CA ARG A 58 -4.77 2.69 1.65
C ARG A 58 -3.41 3.30 1.92
N LYS A 59 -3.38 4.58 2.31
CA LYS A 59 -2.13 5.23 2.69
C LYS A 59 -1.47 4.56 3.89
N GLN A 60 -2.25 4.22 4.90
CA GLN A 60 -1.72 3.53 6.09
C GLN A 60 -1.15 2.15 5.73
N ALA A 61 -1.87 1.39 4.90
CA ALA A 61 -1.39 0.10 4.43
C ALA A 61 -0.10 0.25 3.60
N TYR A 62 -0.05 1.27 2.74
CA TYR A 62 1.14 1.59 1.96
C TYR A 62 2.33 1.94 2.86
N ASP A 63 2.13 2.80 3.84
CA ASP A 63 3.21 3.22 4.75
C ASP A 63 3.78 2.02 5.52
N LEU A 64 2.92 1.08 5.93
CA LEU A 64 3.36 -0.16 6.58
C LEU A 64 4.15 -1.06 5.63
N LEU A 65 3.74 -1.13 4.35
CA LEU A 65 4.49 -1.87 3.33
C LEU A 65 5.88 -1.28 3.15
N ILE A 66 5.98 0.04 3.07
CA ILE A 66 7.28 0.73 2.91
C ILE A 66 8.18 0.44 4.12
N GLU A 67 7.63 0.52 5.31
CA GLU A 67 8.36 0.21 6.54
C GLU A 67 8.89 -1.24 6.53
N HIS A 68 8.04 -2.18 6.11
CA HIS A 68 8.43 -3.58 5.97
C HIS A 68 9.55 -3.75 4.93
N ALA A 69 9.43 -3.09 3.78
CA ALA A 69 10.45 -3.16 2.73
C ALA A 69 11.77 -2.56 3.19
N GLN A 70 11.74 -1.43 3.89
CA GLN A 70 12.94 -0.80 4.46
C GLN A 70 13.60 -1.72 5.48
N GLY A 71 12.81 -2.35 6.36
CA GLY A 71 13.32 -3.30 7.33
C GLY A 71 13.95 -4.54 6.69
N ALA A 72 13.52 -4.91 5.49
CA ALA A 72 14.11 -6.01 4.73
C ALA A 72 15.39 -5.60 3.97
N GLY A 73 15.75 -4.33 4.00
CA GLY A 73 16.93 -3.82 3.30
C GLY A 73 16.71 -3.52 1.82
N ALA A 74 15.47 -3.38 1.39
CA ALA A 74 15.12 -3.06 0.01
C ALA A 74 15.23 -1.57 -0.27
N ASN A 75 15.43 -1.22 -1.52
CA ASN A 75 15.35 0.17 -2.00
C ASN A 75 14.27 0.37 -3.04
N ALA A 76 13.51 -0.67 -3.35
CA ALA A 76 12.38 -0.59 -4.26
C ALA A 76 11.36 -1.68 -3.95
N VAL A 77 10.12 -1.44 -4.41
CA VAL A 77 9.05 -2.44 -4.41
C VAL A 77 8.47 -2.48 -5.81
N VAL A 78 8.42 -3.66 -6.39
CA VAL A 78 7.81 -3.90 -7.70
C VAL A 78 6.54 -4.73 -7.55
N GLY A 79 5.67 -4.65 -8.54
CA GLY A 79 4.44 -5.43 -8.55
C GLY A 79 3.46 -5.05 -7.45
N LEU A 80 3.45 -3.78 -7.05
CA LEU A 80 2.55 -3.31 -5.99
C LEU A 80 1.09 -3.56 -6.35
N ARG A 81 0.34 -4.07 -5.38
CA ARG A 81 -1.09 -4.32 -5.50
C ARG A 81 -1.79 -3.96 -4.20
N TYR A 82 -3.06 -3.62 -4.33
CA TYR A 82 -3.98 -3.44 -3.20
C TYR A 82 -5.11 -4.42 -3.32
N GLU A 83 -5.53 -4.93 -2.18
CA GLU A 83 -6.74 -5.74 -2.08
C GLU A 83 -7.52 -5.34 -0.85
N SER A 84 -8.83 -5.52 -0.91
CA SER A 84 -9.72 -5.28 0.22
C SER A 84 -10.64 -6.47 0.35
N SER A 85 -10.84 -6.95 1.56
CA SER A 85 -11.75 -8.06 1.82
C SER A 85 -12.43 -7.90 3.17
N GLU A 86 -13.66 -8.39 3.25
CA GLU A 86 -14.39 -8.45 4.50
C GLU A 86 -13.92 -9.70 5.24
N VAL A 87 -13.41 -9.52 6.46
CA VAL A 87 -12.80 -10.61 7.22
C VAL A 87 -13.66 -11.07 8.41
N ALA A 88 -14.59 -10.23 8.84
CA ALA A 88 -15.52 -10.55 9.92
C ALA A 88 -16.70 -9.58 9.84
N ASN A 89 -17.66 -9.66 10.75
CA ASN A 89 -18.86 -8.81 10.76
C ASN A 89 -18.52 -7.33 10.51
N SER A 90 -18.64 -6.90 9.26
CA SER A 90 -18.36 -5.54 8.80
C SER A 90 -16.93 -5.06 9.01
N ALA A 91 -15.99 -5.93 9.37
CA ALA A 91 -14.57 -5.58 9.42
C ALA A 91 -13.95 -5.81 8.05
N THR A 92 -13.26 -4.79 7.55
CA THR A 92 -12.61 -4.81 6.24
C THR A 92 -11.11 -4.77 6.40
N GLU A 93 -10.43 -5.70 5.75
CA GLU A 93 -8.99 -5.67 5.60
C GLU A 93 -8.61 -4.88 4.35
N VAL A 94 -7.66 -3.98 4.49
CA VAL A 94 -7.00 -3.35 3.35
C VAL A 94 -5.56 -3.86 3.32
N LEU A 95 -5.21 -4.53 2.25
CA LEU A 95 -3.91 -5.14 2.05
C LEU A 95 -3.17 -4.41 0.93
N CYS A 96 -1.95 -4.00 1.22
CA CYS A 96 -1.00 -3.51 0.22
C CYS A 96 0.17 -4.47 0.21
N TYR A 97 0.54 -5.01 -0.95
CA TYR A 97 1.63 -5.97 -1.03
C TYR A 97 2.42 -5.82 -2.32
N GLY A 98 3.59 -6.37 -2.34
CA GLY A 98 4.47 -6.35 -3.49
C GLY A 98 5.75 -7.12 -3.21
N THR A 99 6.69 -7.05 -4.14
CA THR A 99 7.99 -7.69 -4.00
C THR A 99 9.05 -6.63 -3.69
N ALA A 100 9.68 -6.77 -2.54
CA ALA A 100 10.79 -5.90 -2.15
C ALA A 100 12.05 -6.36 -2.87
N VAL A 101 12.77 -5.41 -3.44
CA VAL A 101 13.96 -5.68 -4.24
C VAL A 101 15.04 -4.65 -3.95
N VAL A 102 16.27 -5.01 -4.27
CA VAL A 102 17.37 -4.06 -4.37
C VAL A 102 17.64 -3.83 -5.84
N ILE A 103 17.50 -2.58 -6.28
CA ILE A 103 17.78 -2.18 -7.65
C ILE A 103 19.07 -1.37 -7.70
N GLU A 104 19.70 -1.38 -8.85
CA GLU A 104 20.85 -0.54 -9.14
C GLU A 104 20.75 -0.04 -10.58
N PRO A 105 21.36 1.11 -10.90
CA PRO A 105 21.34 1.62 -12.26
C PRO A 105 21.92 0.60 -13.24
N GLU A 106 21.29 0.47 -14.39
CA GLU A 106 21.86 -0.33 -15.46
C GLU A 106 23.15 0.34 -15.97
N PRO A 107 24.22 -0.45 -16.20
CA PRO A 107 25.41 0.12 -16.83
C PRO A 107 25.07 0.62 -18.23
N ALA A 108 25.74 1.69 -18.64
CA ALA A 108 25.61 2.18 -20.00
C ALA A 108 25.94 1.07 -21.00
N PRO A 109 25.19 0.96 -22.13
CA PRO A 109 25.49 -0.05 -23.12
C PRO A 109 26.92 0.08 -23.60
N ALA A 110 27.62 -1.05 -23.72
CA ALA A 110 28.95 -1.07 -24.31
C ALA A 110 28.84 -0.69 -25.80
N ARG A 111 29.76 0.11 -26.26
CA ARG A 111 29.85 0.51 -27.67
C ARG A 111 31.01 -0.19 -28.35
#